data_27fbe406dd3113cfd7851a7f120e26c3
#
_entry.id   27fbe406dd3113cfd7851a7f120e26c3
#
_cell.length_a   1.000
_cell.length_b   1.000
_cell.length_c   1.000
_cell.angle_alpha   90.00
_cell.angle_beta   90.00
_cell.angle_gamma   90.00
#
_symmetry.space_group_name_H-M   'P 1'
#
loop_
_entity.id
_entity.type
_entity.pdbx_description
1 polymer ?
#
loop_
_entity_poly.entity_id
_entity_poly.type
_entity_poly.pdbx_seq_one_letter_code
_entity_poly.pdbx_strand_id
1 'polypeptide(L)'
;MAFTDFLRSRQWVLGRRLVLVGIIILLGIRQYGGNIARMLMRPDPAKDIVVTHAEFRPELPGAKPAWIIGLHNNSNKYTYDQIQVAATYLDDQGKIVDKDKLVIRQKLPPGDEKLIGSVDFKSRGAATRGSLTVTGAATVK
;
A
#
# COMPACT_ATOMS: atom_id res chain seq x y z
N MET A 1 -36.94 1.96 -51.75
CA MET A 1 -36.74 0.51 -51.56
C MET A 1 -35.39 0.19 -50.96
N ALA A 2 -34.36 0.93 -51.28
CA ALA A 2 -33.02 0.72 -50.69
C ALA A 2 -32.97 0.86 -49.15
N PHE A 3 -33.84 1.67 -48.56
CA PHE A 3 -33.88 1.85 -47.10
C PHE A 3 -34.43 0.65 -46.34
N THR A 4 -35.43 -0.01 -46.86
CA THR A 4 -36.00 -1.26 -46.27
C THR A 4 -35.03 -2.43 -46.38
N ASP A 5 -34.27 -2.51 -47.49
CA ASP A 5 -33.24 -3.52 -47.68
C ASP A 5 -32.02 -3.26 -46.74
N PHE A 6 -31.67 -2.00 -46.55
CA PHE A 6 -30.65 -1.59 -45.59
C PHE A 6 -31.01 -2.01 -44.16
N LEU A 7 -32.28 -1.78 -43.73
CA LEU A 7 -32.75 -2.17 -42.41
C LEU A 7 -32.75 -3.69 -42.18
N ARG A 8 -32.84 -4.44 -43.26
CA ARG A 8 -32.79 -5.91 -43.21
C ARG A 8 -31.37 -6.46 -43.43
N SER A 9 -30.43 -5.57 -43.74
CA SER A 9 -29.08 -5.99 -44.01
C SER A 9 -28.38 -6.51 -42.73
N ARG A 10 -27.52 -7.49 -42.92
CA ARG A 10 -26.72 -8.07 -41.84
C ARG A 10 -25.89 -6.99 -41.10
N GLN A 11 -25.44 -5.97 -41.81
CA GLN A 11 -24.68 -4.86 -41.25
C GLN A 11 -25.51 -4.01 -40.28
N TRP A 12 -26.79 -3.80 -40.57
CA TRP A 12 -27.68 -3.06 -39.69
C TRP A 12 -27.91 -3.80 -38.37
N VAL A 13 -28.12 -5.11 -38.43
CA VAL A 13 -28.31 -5.95 -37.24
C VAL A 13 -27.06 -5.96 -36.37
N LEU A 14 -25.87 -6.04 -36.98
CA LEU A 14 -24.60 -5.97 -36.27
C LEU A 14 -24.39 -4.58 -35.61
N GLY A 15 -24.65 -3.51 -36.32
CA GLY A 15 -24.57 -2.15 -35.79
C GLY A 15 -25.51 -1.93 -34.59
N ARG A 16 -26.73 -2.43 -34.67
CA ARG A 16 -27.70 -2.38 -33.56
C ARG A 16 -27.22 -3.16 -32.34
N ARG A 17 -26.64 -4.34 -32.53
CA ARG A 17 -26.08 -5.14 -31.45
C ARG A 17 -24.92 -4.44 -30.77
N LEU A 18 -24.03 -3.83 -31.53
CA LEU A 18 -22.90 -3.07 -30.99
C LEU A 18 -23.35 -1.86 -30.16
N VAL A 19 -24.37 -1.14 -30.62
CA VAL A 19 -24.95 -0.01 -29.89
C VAL A 19 -25.56 -0.48 -28.57
N LEU A 20 -26.32 -1.58 -28.58
CA LEU A 20 -26.92 -2.14 -27.35
C LEU A 20 -25.85 -2.59 -26.34
N VAL A 21 -24.80 -3.24 -26.80
CA VAL A 21 -23.68 -3.64 -25.93
C VAL A 21 -23.00 -2.41 -25.34
N GLY A 22 -22.76 -1.37 -26.14
CA GLY A 22 -22.20 -0.11 -25.68
C GLY A 22 -23.05 0.56 -24.58
N ILE A 23 -24.39 0.57 -24.77
CA ILE A 23 -25.31 1.11 -23.76
C ILE A 23 -25.28 0.30 -22.47
N ILE A 24 -25.24 -1.02 -22.53
CA ILE A 24 -25.16 -1.89 -21.35
C ILE A 24 -23.87 -1.64 -20.58
N ILE A 25 -22.75 -1.53 -21.26
CA ILE A 25 -21.45 -1.23 -20.63
C ILE A 25 -21.49 0.15 -19.96
N LEU A 26 -22.02 1.15 -20.63
CA LEU A 26 -22.12 2.51 -20.09
C LEU A 26 -23.01 2.56 -18.84
N LEU A 27 -24.15 1.88 -18.85
CA LEU A 27 -25.03 1.76 -17.68
C LEU A 27 -24.36 1.02 -16.54
N GLY A 28 -23.62 -0.05 -16.84
CA GLY A 28 -22.86 -0.79 -15.84
C GLY A 28 -21.81 0.08 -15.16
N ILE A 29 -21.04 0.84 -15.90
CA ILE A 29 -20.05 1.79 -15.37
C ILE A 29 -20.74 2.85 -14.50
N ARG A 30 -21.85 3.40 -14.96
CA ARG A 30 -22.60 4.43 -14.22
C ARG A 30 -23.18 3.89 -12.91
N GLN A 31 -23.67 2.65 -12.91
CA GLN A 31 -24.29 2.03 -11.74
C GLN A 31 -23.24 1.52 -10.72
N TYR A 32 -22.13 0.96 -11.18
CA TYR A 32 -21.10 0.37 -10.34
C TYR A 32 -19.84 1.22 -10.18
N GLY A 33 -19.73 2.30 -10.94
CA GLY A 33 -18.56 3.18 -10.88
C GLY A 33 -18.29 3.77 -9.50
N GLY A 34 -19.34 4.06 -8.72
CA GLY A 34 -19.21 4.54 -7.36
C GLY A 34 -18.60 3.50 -6.41
N ASN A 35 -18.91 2.22 -6.59
CA ASN A 35 -18.32 1.14 -5.80
C ASN A 35 -16.85 0.90 -6.16
N ILE A 36 -16.52 0.98 -7.44
CA ILE A 36 -15.14 0.88 -7.91
C ILE A 36 -14.30 2.04 -7.35
N ALA A 37 -14.84 3.27 -7.39
CA ALA A 37 -14.17 4.43 -6.83
C ALA A 37 -13.94 4.29 -5.32
N ARG A 38 -14.91 3.75 -4.58
CA ARG A 38 -14.76 3.46 -3.15
C ARG A 38 -13.71 2.39 -2.88
N MET A 39 -13.62 1.36 -3.72
CA MET A 39 -12.58 0.34 -3.62
C MET A 39 -11.19 0.92 -3.88
N LEU A 40 -11.06 1.82 -4.85
CA LEU A 40 -9.80 2.50 -5.16
C LEU A 40 -9.42 3.55 -4.10
N MET A 41 -10.40 4.08 -3.36
CA MET A 41 -10.19 5.06 -2.29
C MET A 41 -10.03 4.42 -0.90
N ARG A 42 -9.96 3.10 -0.80
CA ARG A 42 -9.68 2.46 0.48
C ARG A 42 -8.28 2.83 0.96
N PRO A 43 -8.13 3.06 2.26
CA PRO A 43 -6.80 3.30 2.80
C PRO A 43 -5.88 2.10 2.52
N ASP A 44 -4.75 2.36 1.95
CA ASP A 44 -3.70 1.37 1.70
C ASP A 44 -2.43 1.82 2.39
N PRO A 45 -2.27 1.52 3.69
CA PRO A 45 -1.11 1.98 4.44
C PRO A 45 0.21 1.46 3.91
N ALA A 46 0.24 0.26 3.34
CA ALA A 46 1.47 -0.29 2.77
C ALA A 46 1.98 0.52 1.57
N LYS A 47 1.08 1.17 0.84
CA LYS A 47 1.40 2.04 -0.29
C LYS A 47 1.56 3.49 0.13
N ASP A 48 0.73 3.98 1.04
CA ASP A 48 0.70 5.37 1.46
C ASP A 48 1.85 5.74 2.38
N ILE A 49 2.26 4.83 3.26
CA ILE A 49 3.36 5.07 4.20
C ILE A 49 4.67 4.61 3.58
N VAL A 50 5.56 5.58 3.36
CA VAL A 50 6.88 5.33 2.79
C VAL A 50 7.92 5.37 3.89
N VAL A 51 8.80 4.38 3.92
CA VAL A 51 9.97 4.38 4.79
C VAL A 51 11.03 5.28 4.14
N THR A 52 11.24 6.46 4.72
CA THR A 52 12.21 7.44 4.22
C THR A 52 13.60 7.20 4.77
N HIS A 53 13.67 6.59 5.95
CA HIS A 53 14.93 6.26 6.60
C HIS A 53 14.75 4.98 7.41
N ALA A 54 15.70 4.05 7.27
CA ALA A 54 15.74 2.82 8.06
C ALA A 54 17.18 2.50 8.37
N GLU A 55 17.58 2.75 9.62
CA GLU A 55 18.92 2.47 10.11
C GLU A 55 18.84 1.47 11.25
N PHE A 56 19.42 0.31 11.05
CA PHE A 56 19.57 -0.70 12.08
C PHE A 56 20.93 -0.55 12.74
N ARG A 57 20.92 -0.35 14.05
CA ARG A 57 22.14 -0.34 14.86
C ARG A 57 22.26 -1.68 15.56
N PRO A 58 23.25 -2.51 15.17
CA PRO A 58 23.42 -3.82 15.78
C PRO A 58 23.87 -3.69 17.24
N GLU A 59 23.68 -4.78 17.98
CA GLU A 59 24.11 -4.86 19.36
C GLU A 59 25.63 -4.69 19.50
N LEU A 60 26.02 -3.73 20.31
CA LEU A 60 27.41 -3.47 20.68
C LEU A 60 27.56 -3.66 22.18
N PRO A 61 28.78 -3.90 22.70
CA PRO A 61 29.00 -3.96 24.14
C PRO A 61 28.50 -2.71 24.85
N GLY A 62 27.52 -2.89 25.75
CA GLY A 62 26.90 -1.78 26.48
C GLY A 62 25.73 -1.08 25.77
N ALA A 63 25.37 -1.49 24.55
CA ALA A 63 24.25 -0.91 23.82
C ALA A 63 23.34 -1.99 23.26
N LYS A 64 22.02 -1.82 23.43
CA LYS A 64 21.02 -2.72 22.84
C LYS A 64 20.84 -2.44 21.34
N PRO A 65 20.45 -3.44 20.53
CA PRO A 65 20.14 -3.18 19.14
C PRO A 65 18.93 -2.23 19.05
N ALA A 66 19.01 -1.29 18.12
CA ALA A 66 17.98 -0.27 17.96
C ALA A 66 17.74 0.07 16.50
N TRP A 67 16.54 0.54 16.20
CA TRP A 67 16.18 1.08 14.91
C TRP A 67 15.98 2.59 14.97
N ILE A 68 16.43 3.27 13.93
CA ILE A 68 16.04 4.65 13.63
C ILE A 68 15.21 4.61 12.36
N ILE A 69 13.95 4.99 12.47
CA ILE A 69 12.97 4.81 11.40
C ILE A 69 12.37 6.17 11.03
N GLY A 70 12.42 6.51 9.76
CA GLY A 70 11.72 7.65 9.21
C GLY A 70 10.52 7.18 8.40
N LEU A 71 9.35 7.76 8.64
CA LEU A 71 8.10 7.42 7.95
C LEU A 71 7.46 8.68 7.40
N HIS A 72 6.99 8.59 6.17
CA HIS A 72 6.25 9.66 5.50
C HIS A 72 4.90 9.16 5.03
N ASN A 73 3.85 9.91 5.32
CA ASN A 73 2.49 9.60 4.86
C ASN A 73 2.21 10.35 3.55
N ASN A 74 2.24 9.63 2.43
CA ASN A 74 1.94 10.19 1.12
C ASN A 74 0.44 10.36 0.87
N SER A 75 -0.42 9.85 1.74
CA SER A 75 -1.86 10.10 1.64
C SER A 75 -2.16 11.57 1.87
N ASN A 76 -3.11 12.12 1.13
CA ASN A 76 -3.63 13.46 1.36
C ASN A 76 -4.96 13.45 2.15
N LYS A 77 -5.40 12.27 2.59
CA LYS A 77 -6.72 12.07 3.16
C LYS A 77 -6.70 11.36 4.52
N TYR A 78 -5.82 10.39 4.71
CA TYR A 78 -5.86 9.51 5.87
C TYR A 78 -4.74 9.81 6.86
N THR A 79 -5.11 9.82 8.15
CA THR A 79 -4.16 9.77 9.26
C THR A 79 -4.01 8.31 9.68
N TYR A 80 -2.79 7.84 9.76
CA TYR A 80 -2.48 6.47 10.18
C TYR A 80 -1.94 6.42 11.61
N ASP A 81 -2.26 5.37 12.31
CA ASP A 81 -1.75 5.05 13.64
C ASP A 81 -1.48 3.55 13.73
N GLN A 82 -0.79 3.11 14.77
CA GLN A 82 -0.43 1.72 14.97
C GLN A 82 0.15 1.10 13.68
N ILE A 83 1.21 1.71 13.18
CA ILE A 83 1.84 1.33 11.92
C ILE A 83 2.57 0.01 12.10
N GLN A 84 2.17 -1.01 11.35
CA GLN A 84 2.79 -2.31 11.39
C GLN A 84 3.93 -2.38 10.39
N VAL A 85 5.10 -2.74 10.87
CA VAL A 85 6.28 -2.91 10.03
C VAL A 85 6.83 -4.33 10.22
N ALA A 86 7.31 -4.90 9.13
CA ALA A 86 8.03 -6.17 9.14
C ALA A 86 9.52 -5.89 9.05
N ALA A 87 10.28 -6.38 10.01
CA ALA A 87 11.73 -6.28 10.03
C ALA A 87 12.35 -7.60 9.59
N THR A 88 13.33 -7.52 8.70
CA THR A 88 14.12 -8.67 8.27
C THR A 88 15.57 -8.41 8.65
N TYR A 89 16.18 -9.34 9.36
CA TYR A 89 17.54 -9.24 9.84
C TYR A 89 18.47 -10.11 9.02
N LEU A 90 19.59 -9.54 8.62
CA LEU A 90 20.57 -10.18 7.76
C LEU A 90 21.93 -10.25 8.46
N ASP A 91 22.72 -11.28 8.14
CA ASP A 91 24.11 -11.40 8.57
C ASP A 91 25.07 -10.70 7.61
N ASP A 92 26.38 -10.79 7.87
CA ASP A 92 27.43 -10.19 7.04
C ASP A 92 27.42 -10.69 5.59
N GLN A 93 26.87 -11.88 5.36
CA GLN A 93 26.82 -12.50 4.04
C GLN A 93 25.49 -12.22 3.31
N GLY A 94 24.61 -11.42 3.91
CA GLY A 94 23.30 -11.13 3.34
C GLY A 94 22.26 -12.23 3.54
N LYS A 95 22.55 -13.21 4.39
CA LYS A 95 21.64 -14.31 4.69
C LYS A 95 20.63 -13.90 5.77
N ILE A 96 19.38 -14.29 5.61
CA ILE A 96 18.33 -13.97 6.58
C ILE A 96 18.55 -14.76 7.87
N VAL A 97 18.77 -14.04 8.95
CA VAL A 97 18.98 -14.61 10.29
C VAL A 97 17.64 -14.73 11.04
N ASP A 98 16.80 -13.69 10.92
CA ASP A 98 15.54 -13.65 11.64
C ASP A 98 14.59 -12.63 11.01
N LYS A 99 13.31 -12.74 11.38
CA LYS A 99 12.25 -11.80 10.98
C LYS A 99 11.43 -11.42 12.21
N ASP A 100 10.95 -10.19 12.24
CA ASP A 100 10.14 -9.70 13.33
C ASP A 100 9.04 -8.78 12.82
N LYS A 101 8.00 -8.60 13.63
CA LYS A 101 6.91 -7.66 13.37
C LYS A 101 6.84 -6.67 14.50
N LEU A 102 6.70 -5.41 14.13
CA LEU A 102 6.68 -4.30 15.07
C LEU A 102 5.46 -3.44 14.84
N VAL A 103 4.98 -2.83 15.90
CA VAL A 103 3.90 -1.84 15.82
C VAL A 103 4.43 -0.51 16.34
N ILE A 104 4.42 0.49 15.48
CA ILE A 104 4.81 1.86 15.82
C ILE A 104 3.54 2.61 16.22
N ARG A 105 3.43 2.95 17.49
CA ARG A 105 2.26 3.64 18.05
C ARG A 105 2.42 5.15 17.98
N GLN A 106 2.41 5.67 16.76
CA GLN A 106 2.46 7.11 16.52
C GLN A 106 1.48 7.48 15.41
N LYS A 107 0.78 8.60 15.62
CA LYS A 107 -0.11 9.16 14.59
C LYS A 107 0.71 9.81 13.51
N LEU A 108 0.40 9.49 12.26
CA LEU A 108 1.06 10.06 11.09
C LEU A 108 -0.01 10.74 10.23
N PRO A 109 -0.20 12.08 10.39
CA PRO A 109 -1.16 12.83 9.59
C PRO A 109 -0.81 12.86 8.10
N PRO A 110 -1.78 13.21 7.22
CA PRO A 110 -1.52 13.31 5.80
C PRO A 110 -0.37 14.27 5.48
N GLY A 111 0.56 13.83 4.64
CA GLY A 111 1.70 14.63 4.22
C GLY A 111 2.79 14.81 5.26
N ASP A 112 2.61 14.26 6.46
CA ASP A 112 3.57 14.41 7.56
C ASP A 112 4.69 13.37 7.48
N GLU A 113 5.84 13.74 8.01
CA GLU A 113 7.01 12.87 8.14
C GLU A 113 7.48 12.87 9.59
N LYS A 114 7.73 11.68 10.14
CA LYS A 114 8.23 11.54 11.50
C LYS A 114 9.45 10.66 11.52
N LEU A 115 10.45 11.10 12.26
CA LEU A 115 11.62 10.34 12.58
C LEU A 115 11.45 9.74 13.99
N ILE A 116 11.50 8.41 14.07
CA ILE A 116 11.33 7.67 15.30
C ILE A 116 12.69 7.09 15.68
N GLY A 117 13.24 7.57 16.78
CA GLY A 117 14.51 7.07 17.30
C GLY A 117 14.32 5.99 18.35
N SER A 118 15.30 5.12 18.49
CA SER A 118 15.46 4.17 19.60
C SER A 118 14.27 3.24 19.83
N VAL A 119 13.82 2.57 18.79
CA VAL A 119 12.92 1.43 18.97
C VAL A 119 13.76 0.24 19.37
N ASP A 120 13.66 -0.15 20.64
CA ASP A 120 14.44 -1.23 21.21
C ASP A 120 13.92 -2.60 20.76
N PHE A 121 14.84 -3.49 20.43
CA PHE A 121 14.52 -4.84 19.99
C PHE A 121 15.21 -5.89 20.82
N LYS A 122 14.74 -7.15 20.66
CA LYS A 122 15.43 -8.29 21.22
C LYS A 122 16.82 -8.42 20.59
N SER A 123 17.78 -8.79 21.42
CA SER A 123 19.14 -9.07 20.99
C SER A 123 19.16 -10.17 19.92
N ARG A 124 19.86 -9.90 18.81
CA ARG A 124 20.04 -10.85 17.71
C ARG A 124 21.51 -10.82 17.28
N GLY A 125 22.34 -11.46 18.08
CA GLY A 125 23.79 -11.31 18.02
C GLY A 125 24.46 -11.57 16.67
N ALA A 126 23.80 -12.28 15.73
CA ALA A 126 24.34 -12.54 14.40
C ALA A 126 23.89 -11.50 13.37
N ALA A 127 22.92 -10.64 13.67
CA ALA A 127 22.39 -9.67 12.74
C ALA A 127 23.27 -8.42 12.66
N THR A 128 23.74 -8.08 11.46
CA THR A 128 24.55 -6.88 11.19
C THR A 128 23.80 -5.87 10.32
N ARG A 129 22.75 -6.30 9.62
CA ARG A 129 21.93 -5.48 8.75
C ARG A 129 20.46 -5.78 8.99
N GLY A 130 19.62 -4.83 8.63
CA GLY A 130 18.18 -5.01 8.69
C GLY A 130 17.46 -4.21 7.61
N SER A 131 16.29 -4.69 7.23
CA SER A 131 15.38 -3.98 6.33
C SER A 131 14.00 -3.91 6.93
N LEU A 132 13.25 -2.85 6.59
CA LEU A 132 11.89 -2.63 7.08
C LEU A 132 10.92 -2.46 5.92
N THR A 133 9.75 -3.05 6.07
CA THR A 133 8.64 -2.88 5.14
C THR A 133 7.36 -2.61 5.92
N VAL A 134 6.59 -1.62 5.50
CA VAL A 134 5.28 -1.34 6.10
C VAL A 134 4.28 -2.38 5.58
N THR A 135 3.62 -3.08 6.49
CA THR A 135 2.63 -4.12 6.16
C THR A 135 1.21 -3.68 6.40
N GLY A 136 0.98 -2.71 7.27
CA GLY A 136 -0.36 -2.21 7.55
C GLY A 136 -0.34 -1.07 8.55
N ALA A 137 -1.49 -0.48 8.79
CA ALA A 137 -1.72 0.52 9.84
C ALA A 137 -3.21 0.67 10.07
N ALA A 138 -3.58 1.21 11.24
CA ALA A 138 -4.95 1.61 11.51
C ALA A 138 -5.18 3.03 11.02
N THR A 139 -6.37 3.30 10.48
CA THR A 139 -6.79 4.67 10.16
C THR A 139 -7.43 5.31 11.37
N VAL A 140 -7.10 6.57 11.60
CA VAL A 140 -7.71 7.38 12.66
C VAL A 140 -8.89 8.13 12.06
N LYS A 141 -10.04 7.98 12.71
CA LYS A 141 -11.25 8.69 12.31
C LYS A 141 -11.29 10.08 12.93
#